data_576903dc2baa98d4c70e94ac6fb035f1
#
_entry.id   576903dc2baa98d4c70e94ac6fb035f1
#
_cell.length_a   1.000
_cell.length_b   1.000
_cell.length_c   1.000
_cell.angle_alpha   90.00
_cell.angle_beta   90.00
_cell.angle_gamma   90.00
#
_symmetry.space_group_name_H-M   'P 1'
#
loop_
_entity.id
_entity.type
_entity.pdbx_description
1 polymer ?
#
loop_
_entity_poly.entity_id
_entity_poly.type
_entity_poly.pdbx_seq_one_letter_code
_entity_poly.pdbx_strand_id
1 'polypeptide(L)'
;WHPVVWMGSALGACGARIAPAAETQRNLKHFWLAALAWCALAAMVVIATAALQAGLLWLGSPAPTHSQGLDIEGVGLAGAHAVQTALAAVLTATALGLLLKPMLALAALQNEVRAVEAALCESLQAGRARLAWLVSREVDSLSADEVRQSAIESLAENLNDSVVAPIFWFALAGLPGAALYRFANTADAMWGYPGMRGGRYWQWAGKWAARADDVLSWLPARLTALLLALVAGGVPLRSLVQEARKTPSPNSGWPMAAMALALGVRLTKPGAYQLHASGRPPTAHDAARAQNLVSKVALALIPIALTAIVFDIMGTPA
;
A
#
# COMPACT_ATOMS: atom_id res chain seq x y z
N TRP A 1 -6.09 -9.87 -15.41
CA TRP A 1 -7.27 -9.29 -14.71
C TRP A 1 -6.87 -8.93 -13.28
N HIS A 2 -6.59 -7.63 -13.02
CA HIS A 2 -6.12 -7.20 -11.70
C HIS A 2 -7.02 -6.07 -11.19
N PRO A 3 -7.59 -6.13 -9.96
CA PRO A 3 -8.53 -5.14 -9.45
C PRO A 3 -8.00 -3.70 -9.47
N VAL A 4 -6.70 -3.51 -9.16
CA VAL A 4 -6.07 -2.18 -9.21
C VAL A 4 -6.02 -1.61 -10.62
N VAL A 5 -5.90 -2.47 -11.65
CA VAL A 5 -5.96 -2.02 -13.06
C VAL A 5 -7.36 -1.52 -13.39
N TRP A 6 -8.41 -2.19 -12.90
CA TRP A 6 -9.79 -1.71 -13.10
C TRP A 6 -10.05 -0.38 -12.40
N MET A 7 -9.57 -0.25 -11.15
CA MET A 7 -9.62 1.03 -10.42
C MET A 7 -8.92 2.14 -11.22
N GLY A 8 -7.71 1.86 -11.71
CA GLY A 8 -6.94 2.80 -12.54
C GLY A 8 -7.65 3.15 -13.85
N SER A 9 -8.25 2.18 -14.53
CA SER A 9 -9.00 2.44 -15.78
C SER A 9 -10.23 3.34 -15.54
N ALA A 10 -10.99 3.08 -14.47
CA ALA A 10 -12.12 3.92 -14.08
C ALA A 10 -11.69 5.34 -13.71
N LEU A 11 -10.62 5.48 -12.90
CA LEU A 11 -10.03 6.76 -12.56
C LEU A 11 -9.52 7.52 -13.80
N GLY A 12 -8.84 6.82 -14.71
CA GLY A 12 -8.38 7.40 -15.99
C GLY A 12 -9.52 7.96 -16.83
N ALA A 13 -10.58 7.17 -17.01
CA ALA A 13 -11.76 7.57 -17.77
C ALA A 13 -12.49 8.78 -17.15
N CYS A 14 -12.65 8.80 -15.83
CA CYS A 14 -13.25 9.93 -15.10
C CYS A 14 -12.34 11.16 -15.14
N GLY A 15 -11.07 11.01 -14.85
CA GLY A 15 -10.11 12.09 -14.82
C GLY A 15 -9.95 12.80 -16.16
N ALA A 16 -9.95 12.03 -17.26
CA ALA A 16 -9.90 12.59 -18.60
C ALA A 16 -11.10 13.50 -18.96
N ARG A 17 -12.24 13.34 -18.28
CA ARG A 17 -13.43 14.20 -18.46
C ARG A 17 -13.44 15.39 -17.52
N ILE A 18 -12.79 15.29 -16.36
CA ILE A 18 -12.86 16.29 -15.28
C ILE A 18 -11.68 17.26 -15.33
N ALA A 19 -10.45 16.76 -15.47
CA ALA A 19 -9.27 17.61 -15.45
C ALA A 19 -9.16 18.42 -16.77
N PRO A 20 -8.98 19.76 -16.68
CA PRO A 20 -8.89 20.62 -17.86
C PRO A 20 -7.60 20.35 -18.66
N ALA A 21 -7.64 20.61 -19.97
CA ALA A 21 -6.48 20.46 -20.84
C ALA A 21 -5.47 21.60 -20.72
N ALA A 22 -5.87 22.74 -20.17
CA ALA A 22 -5.02 23.90 -20.00
C ALA A 22 -4.90 24.29 -18.52
N GLU A 23 -3.81 24.97 -18.20
CA GLU A 23 -3.62 25.54 -16.88
C GLU A 23 -4.74 26.54 -16.55
N THR A 24 -5.28 26.42 -15.36
CA THR A 24 -6.37 27.27 -14.88
C THR A 24 -6.01 27.90 -13.55
N GLN A 25 -6.48 29.14 -13.32
CA GLN A 25 -6.46 29.76 -12.00
C GLN A 25 -7.30 28.94 -11.02
N ARG A 26 -7.44 29.41 -9.77
CA ARG A 26 -8.24 28.73 -8.73
C ARG A 26 -9.60 28.29 -9.26
N ASN A 27 -9.81 26.98 -9.38
CA ASN A 27 -11.01 26.42 -10.00
C ASN A 27 -11.69 25.41 -9.07
N LEU A 28 -12.57 25.89 -8.21
CA LEU A 28 -13.33 25.08 -7.26
C LEU A 28 -14.31 24.13 -7.94
N LYS A 29 -14.77 24.41 -9.17
CA LYS A 29 -15.64 23.51 -9.92
C LYS A 29 -14.94 22.19 -10.21
N HIS A 30 -13.71 22.21 -10.73
CA HIS A 30 -12.94 21.00 -11.01
C HIS A 30 -12.57 20.26 -9.72
N PHE A 31 -12.30 20.98 -8.62
CA PHE A 31 -12.08 20.37 -7.31
C PHE A 31 -13.31 19.55 -6.86
N TRP A 32 -14.50 20.17 -6.86
CA TRP A 32 -15.71 19.50 -6.37
C TRP A 32 -16.17 18.39 -7.29
N LEU A 33 -16.07 18.55 -8.63
CA LEU A 33 -16.38 17.48 -9.58
C LEU A 33 -15.49 16.27 -9.38
N ALA A 34 -14.17 16.48 -9.18
CA ALA A 34 -13.24 15.41 -8.92
C ALA A 34 -13.47 14.76 -7.55
N ALA A 35 -13.76 15.55 -6.52
CA ALA A 35 -14.09 15.04 -5.19
C ALA A 35 -15.36 14.15 -5.23
N LEU A 36 -16.41 14.59 -5.89
CA LEU A 36 -17.64 13.82 -6.05
C LEU A 36 -17.42 12.53 -6.85
N ALA A 37 -16.68 12.60 -7.96
CA ALA A 37 -16.32 11.42 -8.74
C ALA A 37 -15.47 10.44 -7.94
N TRP A 38 -14.48 10.95 -7.18
CA TRP A 38 -13.67 10.13 -6.28
C TRP A 38 -14.54 9.44 -5.23
N CYS A 39 -15.42 10.18 -4.55
CA CYS A 39 -16.31 9.61 -3.52
C CYS A 39 -17.27 8.57 -4.11
N ALA A 40 -17.83 8.80 -5.29
CA ALA A 40 -18.71 7.85 -5.95
C ALA A 40 -17.98 6.55 -6.33
N LEU A 41 -16.79 6.65 -6.91
CA LEU A 41 -15.95 5.48 -7.25
C LEU A 41 -15.48 4.74 -5.99
N ALA A 42 -15.07 5.46 -4.95
CA ALA A 42 -14.71 4.88 -3.66
C ALA A 42 -15.88 4.12 -3.03
N ALA A 43 -17.07 4.72 -3.03
CA ALA A 43 -18.29 4.07 -2.53
C ALA A 43 -18.61 2.77 -3.29
N MET A 44 -18.49 2.77 -4.63
CA MET A 44 -18.65 1.56 -5.43
C MET A 44 -17.66 0.45 -5.04
N VAL A 45 -16.38 0.81 -4.85
CA VAL A 45 -15.34 -0.14 -4.42
C VAL A 45 -15.64 -0.71 -3.05
N VAL A 46 -16.02 0.14 -2.09
CA VAL A 46 -16.37 -0.26 -0.71
C VAL A 46 -17.61 -1.15 -0.71
N ILE A 47 -18.69 -0.77 -1.38
CA ILE A 47 -19.93 -1.56 -1.45
C ILE A 47 -19.68 -2.91 -2.10
N ALA A 48 -18.97 -2.96 -3.23
CA ALA A 48 -18.66 -4.20 -3.92
C ALA A 48 -17.84 -5.17 -3.06
N THR A 49 -16.81 -4.65 -2.37
CA THR A 49 -15.95 -5.46 -1.52
C THR A 49 -16.62 -5.84 -0.20
N ALA A 50 -17.50 -5.00 0.34
CA ALA A 50 -18.32 -5.34 1.50
C ALA A 50 -19.34 -6.45 1.18
N ALA A 51 -20.02 -6.35 0.04
CA ALA A 51 -20.95 -7.40 -0.41
C ALA A 51 -20.21 -8.73 -0.65
N LEU A 52 -19.01 -8.68 -1.25
CA LEU A 52 -18.18 -9.85 -1.46
C LEU A 52 -17.74 -10.49 -0.14
N GLN A 53 -17.25 -9.70 0.82
CA GLN A 53 -16.86 -10.17 2.14
C GLN A 53 -18.06 -10.76 2.89
N ALA A 54 -19.19 -10.05 2.92
CA ALA A 54 -20.42 -10.53 3.58
C ALA A 54 -20.91 -11.85 2.97
N GLY A 55 -20.88 -11.98 1.64
CA GLY A 55 -21.23 -13.22 0.94
C GLY A 55 -20.31 -14.39 1.31
N LEU A 56 -18.99 -14.16 1.41
CA LEU A 56 -18.05 -15.19 1.84
C LEU A 56 -18.27 -15.62 3.30
N LEU A 57 -18.51 -14.66 4.20
CA LEU A 57 -18.79 -14.93 5.60
C LEU A 57 -20.10 -15.69 5.76
N TRP A 58 -21.13 -15.32 4.99
CA TRP A 58 -22.42 -16.03 4.99
C TRP A 58 -22.29 -17.48 4.48
N LEU A 59 -21.55 -17.70 3.39
CA LEU A 59 -21.29 -19.05 2.87
C LEU A 59 -20.45 -19.90 3.82
N GLY A 60 -19.58 -19.27 4.62
CA GLY A 60 -18.76 -19.93 5.62
C GLY A 60 -19.45 -20.16 6.96
N SER A 61 -20.64 -19.58 7.16
CA SER A 61 -21.41 -19.77 8.39
C SER A 61 -22.01 -21.17 8.44
N PRO A 62 -21.93 -21.87 9.59
CA PRO A 62 -22.57 -23.17 9.73
C PRO A 62 -24.08 -23.04 9.55
N ALA A 63 -24.69 -23.97 8.83
CA ALA A 63 -26.15 -24.01 8.68
C ALA A 63 -26.83 -24.12 10.07
N PRO A 64 -27.92 -23.40 10.31
CA PRO A 64 -28.64 -23.50 11.57
C PRO A 64 -29.11 -24.96 11.77
N THR A 65 -28.55 -25.61 12.80
CA THR A 65 -28.95 -26.99 13.14
C THR A 65 -30.30 -26.95 13.83
N HIS A 66 -31.38 -27.23 13.11
CA HIS A 66 -32.67 -27.62 13.71
C HIS A 66 -32.57 -29.04 14.29
N SER A 67 -31.76 -29.21 15.35
CA SER A 67 -31.78 -30.46 16.12
C SER A 67 -32.86 -30.39 17.18
N GLN A 68 -34.12 -30.57 16.78
CA GLN A 68 -35.19 -31.08 17.66
C GLN A 68 -35.35 -32.56 17.36
N GLY A 69 -34.48 -33.41 17.87
CA GLY A 69 -34.55 -34.85 17.73
C GLY A 69 -33.61 -35.53 18.73
N LEU A 70 -34.16 -36.44 19.53
CA LEU A 70 -33.58 -37.20 20.63
C LEU A 70 -32.14 -37.67 20.40
N ASP A 71 -31.25 -37.24 21.31
CA ASP A 71 -29.83 -37.58 21.40
C ASP A 71 -29.59 -39.03 21.77
N ILE A 72 -29.33 -39.90 20.84
CA ILE A 72 -28.80 -41.25 21.13
C ILE A 72 -27.44 -41.55 20.44
N GLU A 73 -26.96 -40.68 19.54
CA GLU A 73 -25.67 -40.82 18.85
C GLU A 73 -24.74 -39.58 18.96
N GLY A 74 -24.81 -38.85 20.08
CA GLY A 74 -24.32 -37.49 20.22
C GLY A 74 -22.81 -37.23 20.00
N VAL A 75 -21.93 -38.23 20.14
CA VAL A 75 -20.46 -37.97 20.06
C VAL A 75 -19.92 -37.94 18.62
N GLY A 76 -20.51 -38.73 17.73
CA GLY A 76 -20.04 -38.75 16.31
C GLY A 76 -20.51 -37.56 15.50
N LEU A 77 -21.74 -37.09 15.74
CA LEU A 77 -22.30 -35.94 15.02
C LEU A 77 -21.66 -34.59 15.44
N ALA A 78 -21.38 -34.42 16.73
CA ALA A 78 -20.68 -33.22 17.24
C ALA A 78 -19.27 -33.08 16.65
N GLY A 79 -18.54 -34.19 16.53
CA GLY A 79 -17.25 -34.22 15.88
C GLY A 79 -17.31 -33.84 14.40
N ALA A 80 -18.29 -34.37 13.66
CA ALA A 80 -18.48 -34.06 12.24
C ALA A 80 -18.83 -32.57 12.03
N HIS A 81 -19.70 -32.01 12.86
CA HIS A 81 -20.02 -30.57 12.81
C HIS A 81 -18.83 -29.67 13.13
N ALA A 82 -18.02 -30.02 14.14
CA ALA A 82 -16.82 -29.27 14.47
C ALA A 82 -15.80 -29.27 13.28
N VAL A 83 -15.62 -30.41 12.63
CA VAL A 83 -14.76 -30.54 11.45
C VAL A 83 -15.30 -29.69 10.28
N GLN A 84 -16.60 -29.75 10.02
CA GLN A 84 -17.24 -28.96 8.95
C GLN A 84 -17.11 -27.45 9.20
N THR A 85 -17.33 -26.98 10.43
CA THR A 85 -17.18 -25.59 10.82
C THR A 85 -15.73 -25.13 10.67
N ALA A 86 -14.76 -25.93 11.11
CA ALA A 86 -13.35 -25.65 10.96
C ALA A 86 -12.93 -25.57 9.49
N LEU A 87 -13.42 -26.49 8.65
CA LEU A 87 -13.15 -26.48 7.22
C LEU A 87 -13.72 -25.23 6.54
N ALA A 88 -14.98 -24.88 6.86
CA ALA A 88 -15.62 -23.67 6.35
C ALA A 88 -14.85 -22.41 6.75
N ALA A 89 -14.41 -22.30 8.01
CA ALA A 89 -13.57 -21.19 8.49
C ALA A 89 -12.23 -21.10 7.73
N VAL A 90 -11.55 -22.22 7.50
CA VAL A 90 -10.30 -22.26 6.74
C VAL A 90 -10.52 -21.85 5.28
N LEU A 91 -11.58 -22.30 4.63
CA LEU A 91 -11.92 -21.92 3.26
C LEU A 91 -12.24 -20.42 3.16
N THR A 92 -13.01 -19.89 4.09
CA THR A 92 -13.33 -18.45 4.17
C THR A 92 -12.09 -17.61 4.40
N ALA A 93 -11.23 -18.00 5.35
CA ALA A 93 -9.95 -17.35 5.61
C ALA A 93 -9.05 -17.35 4.36
N THR A 94 -8.98 -18.49 3.67
CA THR A 94 -8.20 -18.62 2.43
C THR A 94 -8.74 -17.70 1.33
N ALA A 95 -10.06 -17.66 1.16
CA ALA A 95 -10.71 -16.79 0.17
C ALA A 95 -10.45 -15.29 0.47
N LEU A 96 -10.59 -14.87 1.73
CA LEU A 96 -10.28 -13.50 2.15
C LEU A 96 -8.80 -13.16 1.92
N GLY A 97 -7.88 -14.07 2.24
CA GLY A 97 -6.45 -13.90 1.97
C GLY A 97 -6.14 -13.79 0.47
N LEU A 98 -6.80 -14.58 -0.37
CA LEU A 98 -6.67 -14.52 -1.82
C LEU A 98 -7.22 -13.20 -2.39
N LEU A 99 -8.28 -12.65 -1.82
CA LEU A 99 -8.85 -11.35 -2.21
C LEU A 99 -8.01 -10.16 -1.71
N LEU A 100 -7.35 -10.30 -0.57
CA LEU A 100 -6.39 -9.30 -0.08
C LEU A 100 -5.11 -9.27 -0.92
N LYS A 101 -4.63 -10.41 -1.40
CA LYS A 101 -3.37 -10.53 -2.14
C LYS A 101 -3.21 -9.54 -3.29
N PRO A 102 -4.22 -9.27 -4.16
CA PRO A 102 -4.10 -8.26 -5.22
C PRO A 102 -3.94 -6.82 -4.71
N MET A 103 -4.23 -6.54 -3.45
CA MET A 103 -4.02 -5.23 -2.84
C MET A 103 -2.56 -5.02 -2.40
N LEU A 104 -1.75 -6.09 -2.39
CA LEU A 104 -0.36 -6.12 -1.96
C LEU A 104 0.57 -6.24 -3.17
N ALA A 105 1.76 -5.60 -3.10
CA ALA A 105 2.73 -5.61 -4.19
C ALA A 105 4.18 -5.89 -3.73
N LEU A 106 4.38 -6.56 -2.59
CA LEU A 106 5.72 -6.80 -2.01
C LEU A 106 6.70 -7.46 -2.99
N ALA A 107 6.29 -8.56 -3.63
CA ALA A 107 7.16 -9.30 -4.53
C ALA A 107 7.54 -8.47 -5.77
N ALA A 108 6.58 -7.74 -6.35
CA ALA A 108 6.83 -6.85 -7.48
C ALA A 108 7.82 -5.76 -7.09
N LEU A 109 7.62 -5.11 -5.94
CA LEU A 109 8.50 -4.04 -5.44
C LEU A 109 9.94 -4.53 -5.24
N GLN A 110 10.12 -5.69 -4.60
CA GLN A 110 11.46 -6.26 -4.40
C GLN A 110 12.12 -6.68 -5.72
N ASN A 111 11.35 -7.20 -6.68
CA ASN A 111 11.85 -7.57 -8.00
C ASN A 111 12.33 -6.34 -8.78
N GLU A 112 11.59 -5.23 -8.70
CA GLU A 112 11.99 -3.98 -9.35
C GLU A 112 13.31 -3.44 -8.80
N VAL A 113 13.48 -3.40 -7.48
CA VAL A 113 14.74 -2.94 -6.86
C VAL A 113 15.92 -3.85 -7.24
N ARG A 114 15.71 -5.17 -7.27
CA ARG A 114 16.73 -6.12 -7.75
C ARG A 114 17.09 -5.88 -9.22
N ALA A 115 16.10 -5.60 -10.05
CA ALA A 115 16.31 -5.33 -11.46
C ALA A 115 17.05 -4.00 -11.69
N VAL A 116 16.84 -2.98 -10.85
CA VAL A 116 17.63 -1.73 -10.90
C VAL A 116 19.10 -2.01 -10.56
N GLU A 117 19.39 -2.78 -9.49
CA GLU A 117 20.77 -3.12 -9.13
C GLU A 117 21.46 -3.98 -10.20
N ALA A 118 20.75 -4.97 -10.77
CA ALA A 118 21.27 -5.78 -11.87
C ALA A 118 21.63 -4.91 -13.08
N ALA A 119 20.72 -4.01 -13.47
CA ALA A 119 20.95 -3.08 -14.57
C ALA A 119 22.10 -2.09 -14.31
N LEU A 120 22.28 -1.65 -13.05
CA LEU A 120 23.44 -0.82 -12.66
C LEU A 120 24.79 -1.57 -12.79
N CYS A 121 24.79 -2.89 -12.63
CA CYS A 121 25.97 -3.70 -12.87
C CYS A 121 26.36 -3.77 -14.37
N GLU A 122 25.38 -3.63 -15.27
CA GLU A 122 25.62 -3.60 -16.72
C GLU A 122 26.13 -2.22 -17.17
N SER A 123 25.39 -1.16 -16.83
CA SER A 123 25.76 0.23 -17.10
C SER A 123 24.89 1.22 -16.30
N LEU A 124 25.40 2.44 -16.13
CA LEU A 124 24.62 3.54 -15.55
C LEU A 124 23.35 3.83 -16.37
N GLN A 125 23.45 3.77 -17.70
CA GLN A 125 22.30 4.03 -18.57
C GLN A 125 21.22 2.95 -18.42
N ALA A 126 21.60 1.68 -18.34
CA ALA A 126 20.67 0.58 -18.07
C ALA A 126 20.00 0.76 -16.69
N GLY A 127 20.76 1.11 -15.66
CA GLY A 127 20.23 1.41 -14.32
C GLY A 127 19.23 2.55 -14.32
N ARG A 128 19.50 3.65 -15.01
CA ARG A 128 18.57 4.78 -15.18
C ARG A 128 17.29 4.37 -15.90
N ALA A 129 17.43 3.68 -17.02
CA ALA A 129 16.30 3.18 -17.79
C ALA A 129 15.41 2.25 -16.95
N ARG A 130 16.01 1.39 -16.12
CA ARG A 130 15.25 0.51 -15.23
C ARG A 130 14.58 1.29 -14.09
N LEU A 131 15.27 2.27 -13.49
CA LEU A 131 14.70 3.12 -12.44
C LEU A 131 13.49 3.93 -12.93
N ALA A 132 13.44 4.35 -14.20
CA ALA A 132 12.34 5.08 -14.78
C ALA A 132 10.98 4.33 -14.71
N TRP A 133 10.99 3.00 -14.53
CA TRP A 133 9.78 2.20 -14.29
C TRP A 133 9.28 2.30 -12.85
N LEU A 134 10.16 2.69 -11.93
CA LEU A 134 9.89 2.71 -10.49
C LEU A 134 9.53 4.11 -9.98
N VAL A 135 10.04 5.15 -10.65
CA VAL A 135 9.87 6.54 -10.22
C VAL A 135 9.26 7.40 -11.33
N SER A 136 8.47 8.40 -10.97
CA SER A 136 7.80 9.32 -11.92
C SER A 136 8.56 10.63 -12.14
N ARG A 137 9.89 10.61 -12.02
CA ARG A 137 10.78 11.76 -12.24
C ARG A 137 11.79 11.48 -13.34
N GLU A 138 12.40 12.53 -13.88
CA GLU A 138 13.52 12.40 -14.81
C GLU A 138 14.71 11.70 -14.12
N VAL A 139 15.32 10.77 -14.83
CA VAL A 139 16.40 9.93 -14.31
C VAL A 139 17.73 10.11 -15.07
N ASP A 140 17.70 10.81 -16.20
CA ASP A 140 18.82 10.89 -17.15
C ASP A 140 20.07 11.59 -16.59
N SER A 141 19.89 12.47 -15.61
CA SER A 141 20.97 13.17 -14.95
C SER A 141 21.54 12.47 -13.71
N LEU A 142 20.86 11.40 -13.20
CA LEU A 142 21.22 10.77 -11.95
C LEU A 142 22.53 9.99 -12.04
N SER A 143 23.43 10.15 -11.07
CA SER A 143 24.59 9.30 -10.87
C SER A 143 24.18 7.88 -10.43
N ALA A 144 25.10 6.92 -10.46
CA ALA A 144 24.82 5.56 -9.98
C ALA A 144 24.37 5.52 -8.51
N ASP A 145 24.96 6.37 -7.66
CA ASP A 145 24.56 6.50 -6.27
C ASP A 145 23.14 7.05 -6.14
N GLU A 146 22.76 8.06 -6.93
CA GLU A 146 21.41 8.64 -6.91
C GLU A 146 20.36 7.69 -7.47
N VAL A 147 20.71 6.87 -8.47
CA VAL A 147 19.84 5.78 -8.96
C VAL A 147 19.55 4.80 -7.82
N ARG A 148 20.58 4.37 -7.09
CA ARG A 148 20.46 3.46 -5.95
C ARG A 148 19.69 4.08 -4.79
N GLN A 149 19.97 5.34 -4.45
CA GLN A 149 19.20 6.09 -3.45
C GLN A 149 17.73 6.12 -3.81
N SER A 150 17.40 6.42 -5.06
CA SER A 150 16.03 6.48 -5.57
C SER A 150 15.30 5.14 -5.50
N ALA A 151 16.01 4.04 -5.78
CA ALA A 151 15.44 2.69 -5.66
C ALA A 151 15.14 2.33 -4.19
N ILE A 152 16.03 2.67 -3.26
CA ILE A 152 15.82 2.46 -1.81
C ILE A 152 14.69 3.36 -1.27
N GLU A 153 14.61 4.62 -1.70
CA GLU A 153 13.50 5.52 -1.37
C GLU A 153 12.16 4.93 -1.80
N SER A 154 12.07 4.52 -3.07
CA SER A 154 10.85 3.93 -3.63
C SER A 154 10.49 2.62 -2.91
N LEU A 155 11.47 1.80 -2.53
CA LEU A 155 11.25 0.59 -1.74
C LEU A 155 10.63 0.91 -0.37
N ALA A 156 11.14 1.92 0.32
CA ALA A 156 10.66 2.31 1.65
C ALA A 156 9.28 2.94 1.59
N GLU A 157 9.03 3.84 0.63
CA GLU A 157 7.73 4.48 0.42
C GLU A 157 6.65 3.43 0.05
N ASN A 158 6.93 2.60 -0.93
CA ASN A 158 6.00 1.57 -1.38
C ASN A 158 5.82 0.41 -0.39
N LEU A 159 6.72 0.20 0.57
CA LEU A 159 6.47 -0.70 1.71
C LEU A 159 5.24 -0.24 2.49
N ASN A 160 5.12 1.08 2.74
CA ASN A 160 3.91 1.62 3.33
C ASN A 160 2.71 1.39 2.41
N ASP A 161 2.78 1.89 1.18
CA ASP A 161 1.64 2.03 0.27
C ASP A 161 1.11 0.70 -0.26
N SER A 162 1.97 -0.29 -0.38
CA SER A 162 1.66 -1.55 -1.03
C SER A 162 1.73 -2.77 -0.10
N VAL A 163 2.01 -2.58 1.20
CA VAL A 163 2.06 -3.69 2.16
C VAL A 163 1.44 -3.28 3.51
N VAL A 164 2.05 -2.32 4.22
CA VAL A 164 1.64 -2.01 5.60
C VAL A 164 0.25 -1.39 5.65
N ALA A 165 0.00 -0.37 4.84
CA ALA A 165 -1.27 0.34 4.87
C ALA A 165 -2.46 -0.50 4.38
N PRO A 166 -2.38 -1.28 3.30
CA PRO A 166 -3.46 -2.22 2.96
C PRO A 166 -3.76 -3.23 4.07
N ILE A 167 -2.74 -3.80 4.74
CA ILE A 167 -2.93 -4.74 5.86
C ILE A 167 -3.51 -4.02 7.07
N PHE A 168 -3.06 -2.81 7.38
CA PHE A 168 -3.60 -1.99 8.46
C PHE A 168 -5.09 -1.72 8.26
N TRP A 169 -5.50 -1.28 7.07
CA TRP A 169 -6.90 -1.00 6.78
C TRP A 169 -7.74 -2.27 6.67
N PHE A 170 -7.14 -3.39 6.24
CA PHE A 170 -7.77 -4.70 6.31
C PHE A 170 -8.05 -5.10 7.77
N ALA A 171 -7.09 -4.90 8.67
CA ALA A 171 -7.25 -5.23 10.08
C ALA A 171 -8.34 -4.39 10.80
N LEU A 172 -8.58 -3.16 10.33
CA LEU A 172 -9.58 -2.26 10.92
C LEU A 172 -10.99 -2.39 10.29
N ALA A 173 -11.08 -2.68 9.01
CA ALA A 173 -12.33 -2.60 8.26
C ALA A 173 -12.45 -3.69 7.18
N GLY A 174 -11.75 -4.81 7.33
CA GLY A 174 -11.80 -5.94 6.43
C GLY A 174 -11.37 -5.61 5.01
N LEU A 175 -11.87 -6.41 4.07
CA LEU A 175 -11.60 -6.23 2.64
C LEU A 175 -12.03 -4.84 2.10
N PRO A 176 -13.17 -4.25 2.53
CA PRO A 176 -13.55 -2.90 2.15
C PRO A 176 -12.51 -1.84 2.53
N GLY A 177 -11.93 -1.95 3.71
CA GLY A 177 -10.90 -1.03 4.19
C GLY A 177 -9.62 -1.09 3.34
N ALA A 178 -9.12 -2.30 3.08
CA ALA A 178 -7.96 -2.51 2.21
C ALA A 178 -8.22 -2.00 0.78
N ALA A 179 -9.40 -2.25 0.24
CA ALA A 179 -9.79 -1.84 -1.11
C ALA A 179 -9.94 -0.31 -1.22
N LEU A 180 -10.54 0.33 -0.22
CA LEU A 180 -10.63 1.80 -0.15
C LEU A 180 -9.25 2.44 -0.11
N TYR A 181 -8.36 1.94 0.75
CA TYR A 181 -7.00 2.44 0.80
C TYR A 181 -6.29 2.29 -0.55
N ARG A 182 -6.37 1.11 -1.16
CA ARG A 182 -5.73 0.86 -2.46
C ARG A 182 -6.30 1.72 -3.56
N PHE A 183 -7.61 1.98 -3.54
CA PHE A 183 -8.26 2.92 -4.45
C PHE A 183 -7.75 4.35 -4.24
N ALA A 184 -7.68 4.84 -3.00
CA ALA A 184 -7.21 6.17 -2.67
C ALA A 184 -5.76 6.41 -3.12
N ASN A 185 -4.87 5.46 -2.80
CA ASN A 185 -3.47 5.48 -3.22
C ASN A 185 -3.32 5.45 -4.75
N THR A 186 -4.14 4.65 -5.46
CA THR A 186 -4.16 4.64 -6.93
C THR A 186 -4.66 5.98 -7.50
N ALA A 187 -5.67 6.57 -6.86
CA ALA A 187 -6.23 7.85 -7.27
C ALA A 187 -5.21 8.99 -7.07
N ASP A 188 -4.46 9.01 -5.97
CA ASP A 188 -3.37 9.95 -5.76
C ASP A 188 -2.27 9.79 -6.81
N ALA A 189 -1.81 8.56 -7.05
CA ALA A 189 -0.81 8.27 -8.06
C ALA A 189 -1.22 8.71 -9.47
N MET A 190 -2.51 8.79 -9.78
CA MET A 190 -3.03 9.21 -11.08
C MET A 190 -3.41 10.70 -11.15
N TRP A 191 -4.00 11.24 -10.09
CA TRP A 191 -4.58 12.58 -10.05
C TRP A 191 -3.83 13.56 -9.15
N GLY A 192 -3.09 13.09 -8.13
CA GLY A 192 -2.48 13.91 -7.07
C GLY A 192 -1.35 14.83 -7.49
N TYR A 193 -1.13 15.04 -8.78
CA TYR A 193 -0.04 15.87 -9.28
C TYR A 193 -0.36 17.37 -9.22
N PRO A 194 0.54 18.19 -8.68
CA PRO A 194 0.43 19.63 -8.79
C PRO A 194 0.91 20.08 -10.17
N GLY A 195 0.00 20.44 -11.09
CA GLY A 195 0.33 20.94 -12.42
C GLY A 195 -0.09 20.04 -13.59
N MET A 196 0.63 20.15 -14.70
CA MET A 196 0.35 19.41 -15.94
C MET A 196 0.92 18.00 -15.89
N ARG A 197 0.09 17.00 -16.21
CA ARG A 197 0.52 15.61 -16.42
C ARG A 197 -0.42 14.92 -17.42
N GLY A 198 0.15 14.19 -18.37
CA GLY A 198 -0.63 13.48 -19.40
C GLY A 198 -1.57 14.40 -20.20
N GLY A 199 -1.15 15.64 -20.49
CA GLY A 199 -1.95 16.63 -21.21
C GLY A 199 -3.14 17.20 -20.42
N ARG A 200 -3.17 17.05 -19.09
CA ARG A 200 -4.22 17.54 -18.20
C ARG A 200 -3.63 18.30 -17.01
N TYR A 201 -4.36 19.30 -16.53
CA TYR A 201 -3.97 20.13 -15.39
C TYR A 201 -4.65 19.66 -14.09
N TRP A 202 -3.86 19.12 -13.16
CA TRP A 202 -4.35 18.42 -11.99
C TRP A 202 -4.35 19.23 -10.68
N GLN A 203 -3.78 20.45 -10.69
CA GLN A 203 -3.62 21.27 -9.48
C GLN A 203 -4.90 21.38 -8.62
N TRP A 204 -6.07 21.45 -9.22
CA TRP A 204 -7.36 21.53 -8.51
C TRP A 204 -8.13 20.21 -8.57
N ALA A 205 -8.17 19.56 -9.69
CA ALA A 205 -8.87 18.29 -9.86
C ALA A 205 -8.25 17.15 -9.03
N GLY A 206 -6.92 17.13 -8.87
CA GLY A 206 -6.22 16.10 -8.10
C GLY A 206 -6.15 16.33 -6.59
N LYS A 207 -6.47 17.54 -6.14
CA LYS A 207 -6.23 17.95 -4.75
C LYS A 207 -7.00 17.14 -3.71
N TRP A 208 -8.21 16.67 -4.04
CA TRP A 208 -8.99 15.81 -3.15
C TRP A 208 -8.35 14.44 -3.01
N ALA A 209 -7.94 13.81 -4.13
CA ALA A 209 -7.28 12.50 -4.14
C ALA A 209 -6.01 12.53 -3.30
N ALA A 210 -5.14 13.54 -3.49
CA ALA A 210 -3.93 13.72 -2.70
C ALA A 210 -4.22 13.85 -1.20
N ARG A 211 -5.25 14.63 -0.81
CA ARG A 211 -5.62 14.79 0.59
C ARG A 211 -6.22 13.54 1.21
N ALA A 212 -7.02 12.80 0.45
CA ALA A 212 -7.61 11.54 0.91
C ALA A 212 -6.52 10.50 1.18
N ASP A 213 -5.55 10.36 0.27
CA ASP A 213 -4.38 9.50 0.47
C ASP A 213 -3.54 9.96 1.67
N ASP A 214 -3.25 11.26 1.80
CA ASP A 214 -2.52 11.82 2.93
C ASP A 214 -3.16 11.43 4.27
N VAL A 215 -4.49 11.50 4.39
CA VAL A 215 -5.21 11.13 5.61
C VAL A 215 -5.17 9.63 5.87
N LEU A 216 -5.42 8.83 4.84
CA LEU A 216 -5.46 7.36 4.96
C LEU A 216 -4.06 6.77 5.21
N SER A 217 -3.01 7.40 4.71
CA SER A 217 -1.61 6.99 4.91
C SER A 217 -1.01 7.52 6.22
N TRP A 218 -1.69 8.44 6.92
CA TRP A 218 -1.07 9.14 8.05
C TRP A 218 -0.61 8.22 9.18
N LEU A 219 -1.45 7.32 9.65
CA LEU A 219 -1.10 6.36 10.71
C LEU A 219 -0.26 5.19 10.16
N PRO A 220 -0.60 4.58 9.00
CA PRO A 220 0.22 3.53 8.41
C PRO A 220 1.68 3.91 8.18
N ALA A 221 1.97 5.13 7.72
CA ALA A 221 3.34 5.56 7.47
C ALA A 221 4.20 5.61 8.75
N ARG A 222 3.60 6.02 9.87
CA ARG A 222 4.27 6.01 11.18
C ARG A 222 4.46 4.59 11.70
N LEU A 223 3.47 3.73 11.52
CA LEU A 223 3.57 2.31 11.82
C LEU A 223 4.67 1.64 10.98
N THR A 224 4.76 1.94 9.69
CA THR A 224 5.83 1.45 8.80
C THR A 224 7.20 1.86 9.30
N ALA A 225 7.37 3.13 9.68
CA ALA A 225 8.63 3.62 10.23
C ALA A 225 9.00 2.94 11.55
N LEU A 226 8.02 2.71 12.43
CA LEU A 226 8.21 1.99 13.69
C LEU A 226 8.61 0.53 13.44
N LEU A 227 7.93 -0.17 12.54
CA LEU A 227 8.25 -1.55 12.19
C LEU A 227 9.66 -1.67 11.58
N LEU A 228 10.03 -0.76 10.67
CA LEU A 228 11.39 -0.68 10.13
C LEU A 228 12.43 -0.46 11.24
N ALA A 229 12.15 0.46 12.16
CA ALA A 229 13.04 0.73 13.29
C ALA A 229 13.21 -0.51 14.17
N LEU A 230 12.13 -1.22 14.50
CA LEU A 230 12.15 -2.42 15.33
C LEU A 230 12.95 -3.56 14.67
N VAL A 231 12.68 -3.87 13.40
CA VAL A 231 13.37 -4.96 12.69
C VAL A 231 14.83 -4.65 12.38
N ALA A 232 15.22 -3.37 12.42
CA ALA A 232 16.60 -2.90 12.26
C ALA A 232 17.39 -2.93 13.59
N GLY A 233 16.75 -3.24 14.71
CA GLY A 233 17.38 -3.20 16.04
C GLY A 233 17.35 -1.82 16.71
N GLY A 234 16.54 -0.91 16.19
CA GLY A 234 16.35 0.46 16.70
C GLY A 234 16.92 1.54 15.79
N VAL A 235 16.26 2.70 15.81
CA VAL A 235 16.77 3.97 15.23
C VAL A 235 16.50 5.09 16.23
N PRO A 236 17.32 6.16 16.27
CA PRO A 236 17.08 7.28 17.17
C PRO A 236 15.77 7.99 16.82
N LEU A 237 14.76 7.91 17.68
CA LEU A 237 13.42 8.45 17.43
C LEU A 237 13.44 9.96 17.11
N ARG A 238 14.29 10.73 17.81
CA ARG A 238 14.44 12.17 17.57
C ARG A 238 14.93 12.45 16.15
N SER A 239 15.93 11.69 15.70
CA SER A 239 16.45 11.80 14.32
C SER A 239 15.39 11.38 13.29
N LEU A 240 14.65 10.29 13.57
CA LEU A 240 13.57 9.82 12.70
C LEU A 240 12.53 10.93 12.47
N VAL A 241 12.05 11.56 13.54
CA VAL A 241 11.05 12.66 13.44
C VAL A 241 11.61 13.86 12.67
N GLN A 242 12.87 14.22 12.92
CA GLN A 242 13.52 15.35 12.23
C GLN A 242 13.69 15.07 10.73
N GLU A 243 14.17 13.88 10.39
CA GLU A 243 14.39 13.49 8.99
C GLU A 243 13.07 13.32 8.22
N ALA A 244 12.06 12.69 8.82
CA ALA A 244 10.75 12.48 8.21
C ALA A 244 10.05 13.78 7.79
N ARG A 245 10.29 14.88 8.51
CA ARG A 245 9.69 16.19 8.23
C ARG A 245 10.35 16.96 7.07
N LYS A 246 11.45 16.46 6.52
CA LYS A 246 12.16 17.12 5.41
C LYS A 246 11.48 16.91 4.06
N THR A 247 10.60 15.92 3.94
CA THR A 247 9.88 15.64 2.69
C THR A 247 8.62 16.49 2.56
N PRO A 248 8.21 16.85 1.33
CA PRO A 248 6.97 17.60 1.09
C PRO A 248 5.71 16.83 1.50
N SER A 249 5.72 15.48 1.39
CA SER A 249 4.62 14.63 1.83
C SER A 249 4.62 14.50 3.36
N PRO A 250 3.46 14.55 4.02
CA PRO A 250 3.36 14.34 5.46
C PRO A 250 3.60 12.88 5.86
N ASN A 251 3.68 11.96 4.90
CA ASN A 251 3.70 10.52 5.11
C ASN A 251 4.96 9.81 4.59
N SER A 252 5.33 10.01 3.33
CA SER A 252 6.43 9.24 2.69
C SER A 252 7.77 9.43 3.39
N GLY A 253 7.99 10.57 4.03
CA GLY A 253 9.20 10.83 4.80
C GLY A 253 9.44 9.87 5.96
N TRP A 254 8.39 9.31 6.57
CA TRP A 254 8.53 8.43 7.72
C TRP A 254 9.21 7.10 7.38
N PRO A 255 8.71 6.29 6.43
CA PRO A 255 9.38 5.05 6.04
C PRO A 255 10.74 5.30 5.40
N MET A 256 10.90 6.35 4.58
CA MET A 256 12.17 6.68 3.94
C MET A 256 13.24 7.09 4.96
N ALA A 257 12.90 7.93 5.95
CA ALA A 257 13.83 8.32 7.02
C ALA A 257 14.21 7.13 7.90
N ALA A 258 13.24 6.26 8.26
CA ALA A 258 13.52 5.05 9.01
C ALA A 258 14.51 4.14 8.26
N MET A 259 14.30 3.96 6.95
CA MET A 259 15.19 3.16 6.10
C MET A 259 16.59 3.79 6.00
N ALA A 260 16.70 5.10 5.77
CA ALA A 260 17.98 5.82 5.70
C ALA A 260 18.80 5.67 6.99
N LEU A 261 18.16 5.87 8.15
CA LEU A 261 18.78 5.72 9.47
C LEU A 261 19.17 4.28 9.77
N ALA A 262 18.30 3.31 9.46
CA ALA A 262 18.56 1.88 9.69
C ALA A 262 19.73 1.34 8.87
N LEU A 263 19.93 1.86 7.66
CA LEU A 263 21.03 1.48 6.79
C LEU A 263 22.32 2.30 7.05
N GLY A 264 22.21 3.45 7.72
CA GLY A 264 23.31 4.41 7.87
C GLY A 264 23.70 5.11 6.56
N VAL A 265 22.73 5.29 5.63
CA VAL A 265 22.96 5.88 4.32
C VAL A 265 22.18 7.18 4.15
N ARG A 266 22.67 8.08 3.31
CA ARG A 266 21.88 9.22 2.88
C ARG A 266 21.00 8.84 1.71
N LEU A 267 19.80 9.41 1.70
CA LEU A 267 18.86 9.33 0.58
C LEU A 267 18.57 10.75 0.11
N THR A 268 18.78 11.02 -1.17
CA THR A 268 18.65 12.36 -1.74
C THR A 268 17.74 12.36 -2.94
N LYS A 269 16.75 13.22 -2.93
CA LYS A 269 15.99 13.60 -4.12
C LYS A 269 16.50 14.96 -4.59
N PRO A 270 17.29 15.03 -5.68
CA PRO A 270 17.87 16.27 -6.17
C PRO A 270 16.81 17.39 -6.30
N GLY A 271 17.13 18.58 -5.80
CA GLY A 271 16.24 19.73 -5.85
C GLY A 271 15.04 19.69 -4.89
N ALA A 272 14.86 18.63 -4.09
CA ALA A 272 13.71 18.50 -3.20
C ALA A 272 14.10 18.31 -1.73
N TYR A 273 14.83 17.25 -1.39
CA TYR A 273 15.23 16.97 0.00
C TYR A 273 16.45 16.05 0.09
N GLN A 274 17.04 16.00 1.28
CA GLN A 274 18.08 15.05 1.64
C GLN A 274 17.80 14.51 3.04
N LEU A 275 17.64 13.17 3.14
CA LEU A 275 17.45 12.45 4.39
C LEU A 275 18.77 11.89 4.87
N HIS A 276 19.01 11.94 6.18
CA HIS A 276 20.24 11.48 6.83
C HIS A 276 21.51 11.98 6.13
N ALA A 277 21.64 13.31 6.03
CA ALA A 277 22.72 13.97 5.28
C ALA A 277 24.15 13.53 5.71
N SER A 278 24.35 13.16 6.98
CA SER A 278 25.61 12.62 7.52
C SER A 278 25.87 11.15 7.14
N GLY A 279 24.88 10.46 6.57
CA GLY A 279 25.02 9.09 6.09
C GLY A 279 25.90 9.01 4.85
N ARG A 280 26.56 7.85 4.66
CA ARG A 280 27.34 7.58 3.45
C ARG A 280 26.43 7.33 2.24
N PRO A 281 26.96 7.40 1.01
CA PRO A 281 26.25 6.90 -0.16
C PRO A 281 25.92 5.40 -0.01
N PRO A 282 24.75 4.93 -0.50
CA PRO A 282 24.41 3.52 -0.45
C PRO A 282 25.20 2.71 -1.50
N THR A 283 25.51 1.47 -1.13
CA THR A 283 26.10 0.44 -1.98
C THR A 283 25.05 -0.60 -2.41
N ALA A 284 25.41 -1.50 -3.34
CA ALA A 284 24.56 -2.64 -3.71
C ALA A 284 24.21 -3.53 -2.49
N HIS A 285 25.13 -3.65 -1.52
CA HIS A 285 24.87 -4.36 -0.27
C HIS A 285 23.78 -3.68 0.56
N ASP A 286 23.67 -2.35 0.53
CA ASP A 286 22.61 -1.64 1.24
C ASP A 286 21.24 -1.81 0.58
N ALA A 287 21.18 -1.90 -0.74
CA ALA A 287 19.95 -2.25 -1.44
C ALA A 287 19.47 -3.66 -1.07
N ALA A 288 20.37 -4.62 -0.93
CA ALA A 288 20.04 -5.97 -0.44
C ALA A 288 19.61 -5.95 1.03
N ARG A 289 20.26 -5.16 1.90
CA ARG A 289 19.86 -4.97 3.30
C ARG A 289 18.47 -4.33 3.39
N ALA A 290 18.18 -3.33 2.57
CA ALA A 290 16.86 -2.69 2.50
C ALA A 290 15.77 -3.71 2.19
N GLN A 291 15.98 -4.58 1.18
CA GLN A 291 15.04 -5.65 0.83
C GLN A 291 14.84 -6.65 1.98
N ASN A 292 15.90 -6.97 2.72
CA ASN A 292 15.81 -7.85 3.89
C ASN A 292 14.98 -7.22 5.01
N LEU A 293 15.18 -5.91 5.29
CA LEU A 293 14.36 -5.18 6.26
C LEU A 293 12.88 -5.19 5.86
N VAL A 294 12.59 -4.93 4.59
CA VAL A 294 11.21 -4.97 4.04
C VAL A 294 10.60 -6.35 4.19
N SER A 295 11.36 -7.42 3.94
CA SER A 295 10.91 -8.81 4.15
C SER A 295 10.58 -9.09 5.61
N LYS A 296 11.43 -8.63 6.55
CA LYS A 296 11.19 -8.79 7.99
C LYS A 296 9.93 -8.04 8.45
N VAL A 297 9.71 -6.82 7.95
CA VAL A 297 8.47 -6.06 8.23
C VAL A 297 7.25 -6.82 7.71
N ALA A 298 7.31 -7.33 6.48
CA ALA A 298 6.20 -8.10 5.91
C ALA A 298 5.90 -9.37 6.72
N LEU A 299 6.93 -10.09 7.17
CA LEU A 299 6.77 -11.25 8.04
C LEU A 299 6.14 -10.89 9.39
N ALA A 300 6.53 -9.76 9.98
CA ALA A 300 5.96 -9.27 11.24
C ALA A 300 4.47 -8.89 11.14
N LEU A 301 3.97 -8.61 9.92
CA LEU A 301 2.56 -8.30 9.67
C LEU A 301 1.67 -9.55 9.51
N ILE A 302 2.25 -10.74 9.27
CA ILE A 302 1.48 -11.97 9.07
C ILE A 302 0.56 -12.29 10.26
N PRO A 303 1.05 -12.27 11.53
CA PRO A 303 0.17 -12.50 12.68
C PRO A 303 -0.99 -11.51 12.75
N ILE A 304 -0.74 -10.24 12.44
CA ILE A 304 -1.77 -9.17 12.45
C ILE A 304 -2.84 -9.47 11.42
N ALA A 305 -2.45 -9.80 10.18
CA ALA A 305 -3.37 -10.13 9.11
C ALA A 305 -4.20 -11.39 9.44
N LEU A 306 -3.57 -12.43 9.98
CA LEU A 306 -4.26 -13.66 10.39
C LEU A 306 -5.24 -13.39 11.53
N THR A 307 -4.86 -12.62 12.54
CA THR A 307 -5.74 -12.23 13.63
C THR A 307 -6.95 -11.46 13.12
N ALA A 308 -6.77 -10.52 12.19
CA ALA A 308 -7.87 -9.77 11.59
C ALA A 308 -8.85 -10.70 10.85
N ILE A 309 -8.35 -11.66 10.08
CA ILE A 309 -9.18 -12.66 9.38
C ILE A 309 -9.99 -13.50 10.40
N VAL A 310 -9.38 -13.93 11.50
CA VAL A 310 -10.04 -14.68 12.54
C VAL A 310 -11.16 -13.86 13.20
N PHE A 311 -10.90 -12.57 13.51
CA PHE A 311 -11.91 -11.67 14.05
C PHE A 311 -13.09 -11.45 13.09
N ASP A 312 -12.83 -11.28 11.79
CA ASP A 312 -13.87 -11.15 10.76
C ASP A 312 -14.78 -12.39 10.72
N ILE A 313 -14.20 -13.59 10.84
CA ILE A 313 -14.95 -14.85 10.82
C ILE A 313 -15.74 -15.04 12.12
N MET A 314 -15.15 -14.74 13.28
CA MET A 314 -15.80 -14.93 14.59
C MET A 314 -16.83 -13.84 14.93
N GLY A 315 -16.69 -12.66 14.37
CA GLY A 315 -17.58 -11.52 14.60
C GLY A 315 -18.88 -11.56 13.79
N THR A 316 -19.05 -12.52 12.89
CA THR A 316 -20.31 -12.71 12.16
C THR A 316 -21.34 -13.36 13.10
N PRO A 317 -22.43 -12.68 13.47
CA PRO A 317 -23.51 -13.33 14.20
C PRO A 317 -24.09 -14.48 13.38
N ALA A 318 -24.24 -15.63 14.02
CA ALA A 318 -24.85 -16.84 13.45
C ALA A 318 -26.32 -16.64 13.09
#